data_19baa030b3499723f8989e3134f043ec
#
_entry.id   19baa030b3499723f8989e3134f043ec
#
_cell.length_a   1.000
_cell.length_b   1.000
_cell.length_c   1.000
_cell.angle_alpha   90.00
_cell.angle_beta   90.00
_cell.angle_gamma   90.00
#
_symmetry.space_group_name_H-M   'P 1'
#
loop_
_entity.id
_entity.type
_entity.pdbx_description
1 polymer ?
#
loop_
_entity_poly.entity_id
_entity_poly.type
_entity_poly.pdbx_seq_one_letter_code
_entity_poly.pdbx_strand_id
1 'polypeptide(L)'
;MNRTELVIGRGRTALRRFRAPASDRAQHTAFSVAGLVATLALLATLLAPVSAAQAIEYPSWEDLQNAKANTSSAAGKVTEIQGLITGLQAQVEQTQAESEARGLELEVAQEKYDDATRRATDLQAQADASATVADAATRQAGQLAAQLYRTGGTDLSVNLFLDGDSSGSAESGSTGDVDGADALLSKLGNMSKLVERSTGVYEEAQTAQNSAQALGDSAKEAQTEREALRIAAEGALEAAQAAADAAAGALAESEAKSVELAAQLAFLQDAEATTSAGYQAGVVERARIEAERVEAERVAREAAAAAARAAAAAAAAARPSGGSSSSGGSSAGASLGGGYTSGSGWGVPASGRITGGYGPRSVICGGGSCSGGYHYGTDLGTGCYAPIYAASGGTVTYAGRLGTYGNFVKIDHGNGVSTGYAHIVDGGVFVSAGQQVSVGQNIASSGSTGASTACHLHFEVWLDGVRSNAVPFMSARGATLG
;
A
#
# COMPACT_ATOMS: atom_id res chain seq x y z
N MET A 1 54.88 12.10 31.51
CA MET A 1 55.50 11.21 32.55
C MET A 1 54.68 9.92 32.55
N ASN A 2 55.44 8.83 32.33
CA ASN A 2 55.14 7.40 32.38
C ASN A 2 54.10 6.87 31.40
N ARG A 3 54.51 6.19 30.30
CA ARG A 3 55.26 4.92 30.07
C ARG A 3 54.66 3.73 30.87
N THR A 4 54.20 2.72 30.21
CA THR A 4 54.77 1.40 29.87
C THR A 4 53.60 0.39 29.90
N GLU A 5 53.48 -0.69 29.20
CA GLU A 5 54.35 -1.52 28.38
C GLU A 5 53.56 -2.54 27.56
N LEU A 6 54.15 -2.92 26.52
CA LEU A 6 53.82 -3.93 25.52
C LEU A 6 54.15 -5.32 26.07
N VAL A 7 53.24 -6.33 25.96
CA VAL A 7 53.61 -7.74 26.06
C VAL A 7 53.13 -8.51 24.83
N ILE A 8 54.13 -8.95 24.10
CA ILE A 8 54.04 -9.85 22.97
C ILE A 8 54.11 -11.28 23.48
N GLY A 9 53.18 -12.12 23.20
CA GLY A 9 53.22 -13.56 23.43
C GLY A 9 53.07 -14.33 22.12
N ARG A 10 54.19 -14.83 21.62
CA ARG A 10 54.29 -15.82 20.50
C ARG A 10 53.96 -17.22 21.04
N GLY A 11 53.31 -18.03 20.24
CA GLY A 11 53.42 -19.47 20.49
C GLY A 11 52.44 -20.40 19.78
N ARG A 12 52.87 -20.85 18.63
CA ARG A 12 52.88 -22.24 18.11
C ARG A 12 51.63 -22.76 17.37
N THR A 13 51.83 -22.86 16.08
CA THR A 13 51.28 -23.78 15.09
C THR A 13 51.13 -25.22 15.60
N ALA A 14 49.93 -25.82 15.40
CA ALA A 14 49.72 -27.26 15.35
C ALA A 14 48.78 -27.59 14.18
N LEU A 15 49.38 -28.04 13.10
CA LEU A 15 48.75 -28.75 11.99
C LEU A 15 48.07 -30.00 12.53
N ARG A 16 46.77 -30.16 12.39
CA ARG A 16 46.11 -31.47 12.43
C ARG A 16 45.30 -31.70 11.17
N ARG A 17 45.64 -32.85 10.62
CA ARG A 17 45.24 -33.42 9.31
C ARG A 17 43.74 -33.58 9.21
N PHE A 18 43.28 -33.29 7.99
CA PHE A 18 42.01 -33.68 7.41
C PHE A 18 41.74 -35.18 7.58
N ARG A 19 40.57 -35.53 8.08
CA ARG A 19 39.94 -36.80 7.87
C ARG A 19 38.46 -36.53 7.62
N ALA A 20 38.03 -36.78 6.36
CA ALA A 20 36.63 -36.79 5.98
C ALA A 20 35.92 -38.00 6.62
N PRO A 21 34.69 -37.89 7.00
CA PRO A 21 33.76 -39.00 6.96
C PRO A 21 32.60 -38.73 5.99
N ALA A 22 32.21 -39.83 5.43
CA ALA A 22 31.17 -40.21 4.54
C ALA A 22 29.83 -39.46 4.67
N SER A 23 29.23 -39.35 3.48
CA SER A 23 27.81 -39.19 3.19
C SER A 23 26.85 -39.66 4.27
N ASP A 24 26.02 -38.74 4.76
CA ASP A 24 24.71 -39.10 5.26
C ASP A 24 23.63 -38.29 4.58
N ARG A 25 22.67 -39.01 4.08
CA ARG A 25 21.54 -38.55 3.28
C ARG A 25 20.49 -37.92 4.20
N ALA A 26 19.87 -36.90 3.68
CA ALA A 26 18.50 -36.51 3.91
C ALA A 26 18.10 -36.18 5.37
N GLN A 27 18.18 -34.91 5.72
CA GLN A 27 17.20 -34.36 6.63
C GLN A 27 16.54 -33.16 5.94
N HIS A 28 15.34 -33.42 5.41
CA HIS A 28 14.38 -32.40 5.06
C HIS A 28 14.09 -31.61 6.34
N THR A 29 14.64 -30.42 6.44
CA THR A 29 14.20 -29.45 7.43
C THR A 29 12.83 -28.97 7.03
N ALA A 30 11.81 -29.60 7.60
CA ALA A 30 10.50 -29.02 7.75
C ALA A 30 10.68 -27.70 8.54
N PHE A 31 10.79 -26.57 7.86
CA PHE A 31 10.60 -25.28 8.47
C PHE A 31 9.14 -25.16 8.85
N SER A 32 8.94 -25.33 10.15
CA SER A 32 7.64 -25.33 10.80
C SER A 32 6.87 -24.06 10.48
N VAL A 33 5.66 -24.22 9.97
CA VAL A 33 4.58 -23.24 9.88
C VAL A 33 4.22 -22.62 11.25
N ALA A 34 4.81 -23.12 12.35
CA ALA A 34 4.61 -22.62 13.71
C ALA A 34 5.16 -21.20 13.98
N GLY A 35 6.07 -20.65 13.15
CA GLY A 35 6.62 -19.31 13.33
C GLY A 35 5.66 -18.19 12.89
N LEU A 36 4.80 -18.44 11.89
CA LEU A 36 3.90 -17.43 11.35
C LEU A 36 2.64 -17.22 12.20
N VAL A 37 2.19 -18.25 12.92
CA VAL A 37 1.02 -18.17 13.81
C VAL A 37 1.34 -17.40 15.09
N ALA A 38 2.59 -17.40 15.55
CA ALA A 38 3.00 -16.69 16.77
C ALA A 38 3.07 -15.17 16.58
N THR A 39 3.32 -14.67 15.37
CA THR A 39 3.33 -13.23 15.07
C THR A 39 1.92 -12.66 14.86
N LEU A 40 0.97 -13.44 14.37
CA LEU A 40 -0.45 -13.04 14.30
C LEU A 40 -1.12 -12.99 15.68
N ALA A 41 -0.68 -13.79 16.63
CA ALA A 41 -1.22 -13.78 18.01
C ALA A 41 -0.79 -12.56 18.82
N LEU A 42 0.32 -11.88 18.48
CA LEU A 42 0.76 -10.65 19.15
C LEU A 42 -0.01 -9.40 18.66
N LEU A 43 -0.58 -9.41 17.47
CA LEU A 43 -1.42 -8.31 16.95
C LEU A 43 -2.84 -8.33 17.54
N ALA A 44 -3.32 -9.48 18.04
CA ALA A 44 -4.66 -9.59 18.62
C ALA A 44 -4.77 -9.06 20.06
N THR A 45 -3.68 -8.74 20.74
CA THR A 45 -3.70 -8.29 22.15
C THR A 45 -3.71 -6.76 22.32
N LEU A 46 -3.69 -5.98 21.24
CA LEU A 46 -3.74 -4.51 21.27
C LEU A 46 -5.15 -3.92 21.03
N LEU A 47 -6.17 -4.75 20.91
CA LEU A 47 -7.57 -4.33 21.04
C LEU A 47 -7.94 -4.22 22.52
N ALA A 48 -7.23 -3.35 23.26
CA ALA A 48 -7.77 -2.87 24.52
C ALA A 48 -9.06 -2.11 24.17
N PRO A 49 -10.20 -2.42 24.81
CA PRO A 49 -11.41 -1.64 24.61
C PRO A 49 -11.04 -0.21 24.95
N VAL A 50 -11.32 0.73 24.02
CA VAL A 50 -11.31 2.16 24.34
C VAL A 50 -12.19 2.30 25.57
N SER A 51 -11.58 2.64 26.69
CA SER A 51 -12.30 2.83 27.95
C SER A 51 -13.41 3.82 27.63
N ALA A 52 -14.66 3.42 27.86
CA ALA A 52 -15.79 4.29 27.71
C ALA A 52 -15.44 5.59 28.43
N ALA A 53 -15.40 6.70 27.67
CA ALA A 53 -15.13 7.99 28.21
C ALA A 53 -16.10 8.19 29.38
N GLN A 54 -15.57 8.22 30.60
CA GLN A 54 -16.40 8.59 31.75
C GLN A 54 -16.90 9.99 31.46
N ALA A 55 -18.19 10.18 31.49
CA ALA A 55 -18.79 11.48 31.30
C ALA A 55 -18.18 12.44 32.33
N ILE A 56 -17.38 13.38 31.85
CA ILE A 56 -16.76 14.41 32.71
C ILE A 56 -17.90 15.34 33.18
N GLU A 57 -18.16 15.35 34.48
CA GLU A 57 -19.17 16.21 35.06
C GLU A 57 -18.58 17.62 35.23
N TYR A 58 -19.16 18.57 34.50
CA TYR A 58 -18.73 19.96 34.55
C TYR A 58 -19.55 20.72 35.60
N PRO A 59 -18.93 21.65 36.41
CA PRO A 59 -19.64 22.42 37.41
C PRO A 59 -20.77 23.24 36.79
N SER A 60 -21.95 23.22 37.43
CA SER A 60 -23.06 24.06 37.02
C SER A 60 -22.87 25.49 37.49
N TRP A 61 -23.61 26.42 36.87
CA TRP A 61 -23.57 27.83 37.30
C TRP A 61 -24.08 28.04 38.76
N GLU A 62 -25.05 27.24 39.20
CA GLU A 62 -25.56 27.20 40.55
C GLU A 62 -24.50 26.78 41.56
N ASP A 63 -23.70 25.76 41.24
CA ASP A 63 -22.59 25.32 42.06
C ASP A 63 -21.53 26.42 42.25
N LEU A 64 -21.27 27.20 41.20
CA LEU A 64 -20.33 28.31 41.25
C LEU A 64 -20.82 29.49 42.07
N GLN A 65 -22.12 29.81 41.98
CA GLN A 65 -22.74 30.85 42.82
C GLN A 65 -22.70 30.47 44.30
N ASN A 66 -23.04 29.23 44.62
CA ASN A 66 -22.99 28.70 46.00
C ASN A 66 -21.56 28.67 46.54
N ALA A 67 -20.58 28.31 45.70
CA ALA A 67 -19.17 28.30 46.06
C ALA A 67 -18.63 29.70 46.31
N LYS A 68 -19.05 30.72 45.55
CA LYS A 68 -18.61 32.13 45.71
C LYS A 68 -19.01 32.71 47.04
N ALA A 69 -20.09 32.26 47.66
CA ALA A 69 -20.52 32.70 48.98
C ALA A 69 -19.55 32.27 50.11
N ASN A 70 -18.61 31.36 49.85
CA ASN A 70 -17.61 30.89 50.80
C ASN A 70 -16.24 30.82 50.14
N THR A 71 -15.26 31.57 50.65
CA THR A 71 -13.90 31.65 50.09
C THR A 71 -13.17 30.30 49.95
N SER A 72 -13.36 29.40 50.90
CA SER A 72 -12.74 28.05 50.82
C SER A 72 -13.37 27.18 49.77
N SER A 73 -14.67 27.27 49.57
CA SER A 73 -15.45 26.60 48.52
C SER A 73 -15.08 27.10 47.13
N ALA A 74 -14.91 28.43 46.98
CA ALA A 74 -14.47 29.07 45.75
C ALA A 74 -13.05 28.57 45.34
N ALA A 75 -12.12 28.53 46.29
CA ALA A 75 -10.77 28.02 46.01
C ALA A 75 -10.77 26.54 45.58
N GLY A 76 -11.64 25.71 46.19
CA GLY A 76 -11.83 24.32 45.77
C GLY A 76 -12.34 24.21 44.32
N LYS A 77 -13.34 25.02 43.93
CA LYS A 77 -13.87 25.02 42.58
C LYS A 77 -12.89 25.58 41.53
N VAL A 78 -12.05 26.56 41.90
CA VAL A 78 -10.94 27.01 41.03
C VAL A 78 -9.99 25.85 40.72
N THR A 79 -9.59 25.08 41.73
CA THR A 79 -8.70 23.90 41.53
C THR A 79 -9.35 22.84 40.68
N GLU A 80 -10.64 22.57 40.88
CA GLU A 80 -11.43 21.62 40.07
C GLU A 80 -11.48 22.02 38.61
N ILE A 81 -11.82 23.28 38.31
CA ILE A 81 -11.87 23.80 36.94
C ILE A 81 -10.50 23.77 36.26
N GLN A 82 -9.43 24.14 36.97
CA GLN A 82 -8.07 24.03 36.44
C GLN A 82 -7.70 22.58 36.13
N GLY A 83 -8.11 21.63 36.98
CA GLY A 83 -7.95 20.21 36.74
C GLY A 83 -8.69 19.74 35.50
N LEU A 84 -9.92 20.18 35.29
CA LEU A 84 -10.72 19.89 34.09
C LEU A 84 -10.08 20.42 32.81
N ILE A 85 -9.59 21.66 32.82
CA ILE A 85 -8.86 22.22 31.66
C ILE A 85 -7.60 21.38 31.33
N THR A 86 -6.82 21.08 32.37
CA THR A 86 -5.63 20.25 32.20
C THR A 86 -5.97 18.84 31.69
N GLY A 87 -7.07 18.26 32.20
CA GLY A 87 -7.58 16.96 31.74
C GLY A 87 -7.98 16.95 30.26
N LEU A 88 -8.71 17.99 29.82
CA LEU A 88 -9.08 18.15 28.42
C LEU A 88 -7.86 18.27 27.49
N GLN A 89 -6.85 19.04 27.91
CA GLN A 89 -5.61 19.18 27.15
C GLN A 89 -4.87 17.84 27.05
N ALA A 90 -4.76 17.11 28.17
CA ALA A 90 -4.13 15.78 28.18
C ALA A 90 -4.88 14.77 27.32
N GLN A 91 -6.21 14.82 27.29
CA GLN A 91 -7.04 13.98 26.43
C GLN A 91 -6.79 14.27 24.94
N VAL A 92 -6.69 15.53 24.55
CA VAL A 92 -6.35 15.91 23.17
C VAL A 92 -4.97 15.40 22.79
N GLU A 93 -3.95 15.61 23.62
CA GLU A 93 -2.60 15.10 23.37
C GLU A 93 -2.57 13.58 23.25
N GLN A 94 -3.28 12.87 24.12
CA GLN A 94 -3.34 11.41 24.10
C GLN A 94 -4.02 10.89 22.81
N THR A 95 -5.18 11.45 22.45
CA THR A 95 -5.91 10.98 21.26
C THR A 95 -5.18 11.34 19.97
N GLN A 96 -4.48 12.48 19.92
CA GLN A 96 -3.62 12.84 18.81
C GLN A 96 -2.44 11.86 18.67
N ALA A 97 -1.76 11.54 19.77
CA ALA A 97 -0.66 10.56 19.75
C ALA A 97 -1.13 9.16 19.31
N GLU A 98 -2.32 8.74 19.75
CA GLU A 98 -2.91 7.47 19.31
C GLU A 98 -3.25 7.50 17.80
N SER A 99 -3.83 8.57 17.30
CA SER A 99 -4.12 8.76 15.88
C SER A 99 -2.84 8.69 15.03
N GLU A 100 -1.75 9.33 15.48
CA GLU A 100 -0.45 9.27 14.80
C GLU A 100 0.11 7.84 14.80
N ALA A 101 0.04 7.12 15.93
CA ALA A 101 0.50 5.74 16.04
C ALA A 101 -0.27 4.79 15.10
N ARG A 102 -1.60 4.88 15.07
CA ARG A 102 -2.45 4.09 14.16
C ARG A 102 -2.19 4.43 12.69
N GLY A 103 -1.92 5.70 12.39
CA GLY A 103 -1.51 6.13 11.06
C GLY A 103 -0.21 5.47 10.59
N LEU A 104 0.80 5.37 11.45
CA LEU A 104 2.05 4.67 11.15
C LEU A 104 1.84 3.16 10.97
N GLU A 105 0.99 2.54 11.81
CA GLU A 105 0.64 1.12 11.67
C GLU A 105 -0.03 0.83 10.32
N LEU A 106 -0.96 1.68 9.88
CA LEU A 106 -1.59 1.58 8.57
C LEU A 106 -0.56 1.69 7.44
N GLU A 107 0.35 2.64 7.51
CA GLU A 107 1.39 2.82 6.49
C GLU A 107 2.26 1.57 6.34
N VAL A 108 2.71 0.99 7.47
CA VAL A 108 3.49 -0.25 7.49
C VAL A 108 2.69 -1.43 6.95
N ALA A 109 1.41 -1.55 7.30
CA ALA A 109 0.54 -2.62 6.82
C ALA A 109 0.32 -2.51 5.30
N GLN A 110 0.11 -1.30 4.80
CA GLN A 110 -0.07 -1.03 3.37
C GLN A 110 1.22 -1.30 2.57
N GLU A 111 2.38 -0.88 3.08
CA GLU A 111 3.67 -1.16 2.43
C GLU A 111 3.89 -2.67 2.28
N LYS A 112 3.64 -3.45 3.34
CA LYS A 112 3.74 -4.91 3.29
C LYS A 112 2.80 -5.54 2.26
N TYR A 113 1.56 -5.05 2.18
CA TYR A 113 0.60 -5.52 1.20
C TYR A 113 1.03 -5.22 -0.24
N ASP A 114 1.54 -4.01 -0.50
CA ASP A 114 2.02 -3.63 -1.84
C ASP A 114 3.25 -4.45 -2.25
N ASP A 115 4.19 -4.70 -1.32
CA ASP A 115 5.37 -5.54 -1.56
C ASP A 115 4.98 -6.98 -1.84
N ALA A 116 4.05 -7.54 -1.06
CA ALA A 116 3.54 -8.89 -1.30
C ALA A 116 2.79 -8.99 -2.63
N THR A 117 2.07 -7.94 -3.02
CA THR A 117 1.36 -7.89 -4.31
C THR A 117 2.34 -7.88 -5.49
N ARG A 118 3.41 -7.08 -5.42
CA ARG A 118 4.46 -7.11 -6.46
C ARG A 118 5.11 -8.49 -6.54
N ARG A 119 5.51 -9.07 -5.40
CA ARG A 119 6.11 -10.40 -5.36
C ARG A 119 5.20 -11.49 -5.91
N ALA A 120 3.91 -11.48 -5.55
CA ALA A 120 2.94 -12.45 -6.05
C ALA A 120 2.75 -12.31 -7.58
N THR A 121 2.73 -11.08 -8.09
CA THR A 121 2.62 -10.81 -9.53
C THR A 121 3.86 -11.30 -10.29
N ASP A 122 5.05 -11.02 -9.78
CA ASP A 122 6.30 -11.44 -10.39
C ASP A 122 6.46 -12.97 -10.38
N LEU A 123 6.12 -13.63 -9.27
CA LEU A 123 6.15 -15.08 -9.17
C LEU A 123 5.12 -15.75 -10.09
N GLN A 124 3.92 -15.18 -10.23
CA GLN A 124 2.92 -15.67 -11.16
C GLN A 124 3.43 -15.57 -12.60
N ALA A 125 4.00 -14.44 -13.00
CA ALA A 125 4.57 -14.30 -14.34
C ALA A 125 5.71 -15.30 -14.62
N GLN A 126 6.57 -15.55 -13.63
CA GLN A 126 7.63 -16.56 -13.72
C GLN A 126 7.06 -17.99 -13.82
N ALA A 127 6.02 -18.31 -13.04
CA ALA A 127 5.33 -19.59 -13.08
C ALA A 127 4.70 -19.85 -14.45
N ASP A 128 4.00 -18.84 -15.01
CA ASP A 128 3.35 -18.92 -16.33
C ASP A 128 4.39 -19.11 -17.45
N ALA A 129 5.50 -18.39 -17.40
CA ALA A 129 6.60 -18.54 -18.34
C ALA A 129 7.24 -19.94 -18.24
N SER A 130 7.50 -20.43 -17.01
CA SER A 130 8.07 -21.75 -16.78
C SER A 130 7.11 -22.88 -17.20
N ALA A 131 5.81 -22.74 -16.96
CA ALA A 131 4.79 -23.67 -17.45
C ALA A 131 4.80 -23.77 -18.98
N THR A 132 4.93 -22.64 -19.68
CA THR A 132 5.04 -22.62 -21.15
C THR A 132 6.28 -23.39 -21.64
N VAL A 133 7.42 -23.25 -20.96
CA VAL A 133 8.65 -23.99 -21.27
C VAL A 133 8.47 -25.47 -20.99
N ALA A 134 7.88 -25.84 -19.86
CA ALA A 134 7.60 -27.24 -19.50
C ALA A 134 6.67 -27.92 -20.49
N ASP A 135 5.63 -27.25 -20.96
CA ASP A 135 4.72 -27.74 -22.00
C ASP A 135 5.42 -27.93 -23.33
N ALA A 136 6.31 -27.02 -23.73
CA ALA A 136 7.09 -27.18 -24.96
C ALA A 136 8.05 -28.35 -24.86
N ALA A 137 8.79 -28.49 -23.76
CA ALA A 137 9.70 -29.63 -23.54
C ALA A 137 8.95 -30.97 -23.48
N THR A 138 7.79 -30.99 -22.83
CA THR A 138 6.93 -32.21 -22.79
C THR A 138 6.43 -32.61 -24.18
N ARG A 139 6.00 -31.64 -25.00
CA ARG A 139 5.59 -31.91 -26.39
C ARG A 139 6.78 -32.45 -27.23
N GLN A 140 7.97 -31.90 -27.06
CA GLN A 140 9.16 -32.33 -27.74
C GLN A 140 9.53 -33.78 -27.35
N ALA A 141 9.52 -34.09 -26.04
CA ALA A 141 9.74 -35.45 -25.54
C ALA A 141 8.68 -36.43 -26.08
N GLY A 142 7.40 -36.03 -26.08
CA GLY A 142 6.31 -36.83 -26.63
C GLY A 142 6.44 -37.09 -28.14
N GLN A 143 6.87 -36.09 -28.91
CA GLN A 143 7.14 -36.25 -30.35
C GLN A 143 8.30 -37.23 -30.60
N LEU A 144 9.38 -37.15 -29.82
CA LEU A 144 10.51 -38.05 -29.89
C LEU A 144 10.08 -39.50 -29.55
N ALA A 145 9.32 -39.67 -28.46
CA ALA A 145 8.76 -40.98 -28.10
C ALA A 145 7.89 -41.59 -29.22
N ALA A 146 7.01 -40.77 -29.82
CA ALA A 146 6.16 -41.20 -30.93
C ALA A 146 6.96 -41.55 -32.20
N GLN A 147 8.07 -40.85 -32.45
CA GLN A 147 8.99 -41.19 -33.54
C GLN A 147 9.69 -42.53 -33.28
N LEU A 148 10.24 -42.73 -32.08
CA LEU A 148 10.90 -43.97 -31.67
C LEU A 148 9.92 -45.15 -31.73
N TYR A 149 8.66 -44.99 -31.32
CA TYR A 149 7.63 -46.03 -31.40
C TYR A 149 7.27 -46.37 -32.85
N ARG A 150 7.13 -45.39 -33.75
CA ARG A 150 6.79 -45.60 -35.17
C ARG A 150 7.94 -46.20 -35.96
N THR A 151 9.18 -45.91 -35.62
CA THR A 151 10.36 -46.52 -36.26
C THR A 151 10.64 -47.92 -35.72
N GLY A 152 9.78 -48.43 -34.83
CA GLY A 152 9.83 -49.81 -34.29
C GLY A 152 11.10 -50.03 -33.48
N GLY A 153 11.01 -49.84 -32.16
CA GLY A 153 12.15 -50.13 -31.26
C GLY A 153 12.66 -51.58 -31.34
N THR A 154 11.95 -52.46 -32.04
CA THR A 154 12.36 -53.82 -32.35
C THR A 154 12.95 -53.99 -33.77
N ASP A 155 12.53 -53.12 -34.73
CA ASP A 155 13.04 -53.26 -36.12
C ASP A 155 14.45 -52.67 -36.32
N LEU A 156 14.83 -51.65 -35.50
CA LEU A 156 16.16 -51.06 -35.59
C LEU A 156 17.26 -51.99 -35.14
N SER A 157 16.98 -52.83 -34.14
CA SER A 157 17.92 -53.88 -33.71
C SER A 157 17.87 -55.13 -34.64
N VAL A 158 16.68 -55.49 -35.15
CA VAL A 158 16.47 -56.59 -36.02
C VAL A 158 17.01 -56.32 -37.44
N ASN A 159 16.73 -55.13 -38.00
CA ASN A 159 17.30 -54.72 -39.28
C ASN A 159 18.81 -54.47 -39.23
N LEU A 160 19.34 -54.11 -38.07
CA LEU A 160 20.79 -53.95 -37.87
C LEU A 160 21.51 -55.27 -37.94
N PHE A 161 20.84 -56.39 -37.54
CA PHE A 161 21.40 -57.77 -37.57
C PHE A 161 20.99 -58.58 -38.78
N LEU A 162 19.84 -58.27 -39.44
CA LEU A 162 19.32 -59.08 -40.59
C LEU A 162 19.67 -58.46 -41.93
N ASP A 163 20.01 -57.21 -42.07
CA ASP A 163 20.46 -56.61 -43.35
C ASP A 163 21.92 -57.00 -43.74
N GLY A 164 22.52 -57.82 -42.92
CA GLY A 164 23.83 -58.39 -43.19
C GLY A 164 23.83 -59.68 -44.02
N ASP A 165 22.65 -60.30 -44.33
CA ASP A 165 22.66 -61.62 -44.95
C ASP A 165 21.43 -61.86 -45.86
N SER A 166 21.18 -61.06 -46.87
CA SER A 166 20.33 -61.44 -47.98
C SER A 166 20.52 -60.63 -49.25
N SER A 167 21.62 -60.80 -49.93
CA SER A 167 21.67 -60.78 -51.39
C SER A 167 22.81 -61.64 -51.84
N GLY A 168 22.49 -62.93 -51.90
CA GLY A 168 23.31 -63.87 -52.62
C GLY A 168 23.26 -63.57 -54.11
N SER A 169 24.41 -63.28 -54.67
CA SER A 169 24.83 -63.69 -55.99
C SER A 169 26.37 -63.68 -55.98
N ALA A 170 26.89 -64.87 -56.12
CA ALA A 170 28.29 -65.12 -56.26
C ALA A 170 28.84 -64.39 -57.48
N GLU A 171 29.92 -63.60 -57.26
CA GLU A 171 31.10 -63.70 -58.14
C GLU A 171 32.32 -63.10 -57.40
N SER A 172 33.23 -63.97 -57.27
CA SER A 172 34.68 -63.92 -57.15
C SER A 172 35.37 -62.55 -57.09
N GLY A 173 36.16 -62.30 -56.02
CA GLY A 173 37.37 -61.48 -56.18
C GLY A 173 37.69 -60.60 -55.00
N SER A 174 38.46 -61.11 -54.03
CA SER A 174 39.58 -60.40 -53.37
C SER A 174 39.37 -59.01 -52.66
N THR A 175 39.77 -59.10 -51.42
CA THR A 175 40.27 -58.01 -50.54
C THR A 175 39.29 -57.26 -49.68
N GLY A 176 39.38 -57.52 -48.36
CA GLY A 176 39.26 -56.45 -47.34
C GLY A 176 37.89 -56.32 -46.70
N ASP A 177 37.62 -57.19 -45.77
CA ASP A 177 36.47 -57.12 -44.81
C ASP A 177 36.59 -56.00 -43.75
N VAL A 178 36.94 -54.79 -44.20
CA VAL A 178 37.08 -53.62 -43.34
C VAL A 178 35.88 -52.69 -43.43
N ASP A 179 35.15 -52.67 -44.58
CA ASP A 179 34.03 -51.74 -44.76
C ASP A 179 32.78 -52.13 -43.94
N GLY A 180 32.58 -53.36 -43.63
CA GLY A 180 31.48 -53.87 -42.80
C GLY A 180 31.66 -53.49 -41.30
N ALA A 181 32.85 -53.56 -40.79
CA ALA A 181 33.14 -53.24 -39.40
C ALA A 181 33.04 -51.73 -39.14
N ASP A 182 33.50 -50.90 -40.05
CA ASP A 182 33.41 -49.44 -39.96
C ASP A 182 31.96 -48.98 -40.10
N ALA A 183 31.16 -49.57 -40.94
CA ALA A 183 29.73 -49.34 -41.07
C ALA A 183 28.96 -49.72 -39.79
N LEU A 184 29.31 -50.86 -39.16
CA LEU A 184 28.75 -51.27 -37.86
C LEU A 184 29.14 -50.34 -36.72
N LEU A 185 30.40 -49.94 -36.66
CA LEU A 185 30.90 -48.98 -35.67
C LEU A 185 30.22 -47.59 -35.83
N SER A 186 30.04 -47.11 -37.04
CA SER A 186 29.31 -45.87 -37.35
C SER A 186 27.84 -45.97 -36.96
N LYS A 187 27.16 -47.11 -37.22
CA LYS A 187 25.77 -47.35 -36.79
C LYS A 187 25.65 -47.42 -35.27
N LEU A 188 26.57 -48.09 -34.57
CA LEU A 188 26.63 -48.13 -33.11
C LEU A 188 26.91 -46.72 -32.50
N GLY A 189 27.81 -45.95 -33.10
CA GLY A 189 28.07 -44.58 -32.71
C GLY A 189 26.86 -43.65 -32.86
N ASN A 190 26.12 -43.80 -33.96
CA ASN A 190 24.88 -43.05 -34.19
C ASN A 190 23.77 -43.46 -33.22
N MET A 191 23.67 -44.73 -32.87
CA MET A 191 22.70 -45.24 -31.89
C MET A 191 23.03 -44.75 -30.46
N SER A 192 24.32 -44.73 -30.08
CA SER A 192 24.75 -44.13 -28.81
C SER A 192 24.39 -42.66 -28.73
N LYS A 193 24.64 -41.87 -29.78
CA LYS A 193 24.23 -40.46 -29.85
C LYS A 193 22.71 -40.26 -29.81
N LEU A 194 21.94 -41.17 -30.41
CA LEU A 194 20.47 -41.12 -30.37
C LEU A 194 19.95 -41.36 -28.95
N VAL A 195 20.51 -42.38 -28.26
CA VAL A 195 20.18 -42.65 -26.85
C VAL A 195 20.54 -41.46 -25.95
N GLU A 196 21.76 -40.94 -26.10
CA GLU A 196 22.19 -39.77 -25.34
C GLU A 196 21.25 -38.55 -25.56
N ARG A 197 20.92 -38.26 -26.82
CA ARG A 197 20.00 -37.19 -27.18
C ARG A 197 18.60 -37.42 -26.63
N SER A 198 18.08 -38.64 -26.69
CA SER A 198 16.75 -38.96 -26.16
C SER A 198 16.72 -38.82 -24.64
N THR A 199 17.74 -39.31 -23.93
CA THR A 199 17.87 -39.13 -22.48
C THR A 199 17.92 -37.67 -22.12
N GLY A 200 18.71 -36.84 -22.81
CA GLY A 200 18.80 -35.39 -22.57
C GLY A 200 17.45 -34.67 -22.73
N VAL A 201 16.67 -35.01 -23.78
CA VAL A 201 15.33 -34.41 -23.97
C VAL A 201 14.36 -34.80 -22.85
N TYR A 202 14.40 -36.04 -22.36
CA TYR A 202 13.55 -36.43 -21.22
C TYR A 202 13.97 -35.78 -19.91
N GLU A 203 15.28 -35.68 -19.65
CA GLU A 203 15.81 -35.01 -18.47
C GLU A 203 15.47 -33.52 -18.48
N GLU A 204 15.57 -32.85 -19.65
CA GLU A 204 15.18 -31.45 -19.82
C GLU A 204 13.67 -31.27 -19.56
N ALA A 205 12.81 -32.12 -20.10
CA ALA A 205 11.38 -32.07 -19.88
C ALA A 205 11.02 -32.26 -18.38
N GLN A 206 11.66 -33.23 -17.73
CA GLN A 206 11.46 -33.48 -16.30
C GLN A 206 11.92 -32.29 -15.44
N THR A 207 13.07 -31.72 -15.77
CA THR A 207 13.60 -30.53 -15.07
C THR A 207 12.69 -29.32 -15.26
N ALA A 208 12.21 -29.08 -16.48
CA ALA A 208 11.28 -28.01 -16.77
C ALA A 208 9.94 -28.16 -16.02
N GLN A 209 9.40 -29.39 -15.95
CA GLN A 209 8.18 -29.68 -15.17
C GLN A 209 8.40 -29.43 -13.68
N ASN A 210 9.51 -29.92 -13.11
CA ASN A 210 9.80 -29.69 -11.68
C ASN A 210 9.96 -28.20 -11.36
N SER A 211 10.61 -27.45 -12.25
CA SER A 211 10.75 -25.98 -12.10
C SER A 211 9.42 -25.27 -12.19
N ALA A 212 8.56 -25.63 -13.15
CA ALA A 212 7.23 -25.05 -13.30
C ALA A 212 6.34 -25.33 -12.07
N GLN A 213 6.41 -26.54 -11.54
CA GLN A 213 5.67 -26.90 -10.32
C GLN A 213 6.16 -26.10 -9.11
N ALA A 214 7.47 -26.00 -8.89
CA ALA A 214 8.05 -25.26 -7.77
C ALA A 214 7.69 -23.77 -7.82
N LEU A 215 7.76 -23.15 -9.00
CA LEU A 215 7.34 -21.76 -9.19
C LEU A 215 5.84 -21.58 -9.01
N GLY A 216 5.03 -22.51 -9.49
CA GLY A 216 3.58 -22.49 -9.29
C GLY A 216 3.19 -22.60 -7.81
N ASP A 217 3.87 -23.43 -7.04
CA ASP A 217 3.64 -23.55 -5.60
C ASP A 217 4.09 -22.26 -4.87
N SER A 218 5.23 -21.68 -5.23
CA SER A 218 5.70 -20.41 -4.71
C SER A 218 4.74 -19.25 -5.03
N ALA A 219 4.17 -19.23 -6.24
CA ALA A 219 3.17 -18.21 -6.62
C ALA A 219 1.89 -18.32 -5.79
N LYS A 220 1.39 -19.53 -5.52
CA LYS A 220 0.23 -19.76 -4.66
C LYS A 220 0.48 -19.32 -3.22
N GLU A 221 1.65 -19.63 -2.68
CA GLU A 221 2.05 -19.18 -1.34
C GLU A 221 2.08 -17.65 -1.24
N ALA A 222 2.70 -17.00 -2.22
CA ALA A 222 2.75 -15.53 -2.29
C ALA A 222 1.35 -14.90 -2.45
N GLN A 223 0.43 -15.51 -3.19
CA GLN A 223 -0.96 -15.06 -3.27
C GLN A 223 -1.69 -15.18 -1.93
N THR A 224 -1.45 -16.26 -1.19
CA THR A 224 -2.04 -16.45 0.15
C THR A 224 -1.51 -15.41 1.14
N GLU A 225 -0.20 -15.15 1.11
CA GLU A 225 0.43 -14.11 1.94
C GLU A 225 -0.13 -12.72 1.60
N ARG A 226 -0.25 -12.39 0.30
CA ARG A 226 -0.84 -11.14 -0.17
C ARG A 226 -2.26 -10.95 0.37
N GLU A 227 -3.10 -11.99 0.32
CA GLU A 227 -4.48 -11.90 0.81
C GLU A 227 -4.54 -11.67 2.33
N ALA A 228 -3.69 -12.33 3.10
CA ALA A 228 -3.60 -12.09 4.55
C ALA A 228 -3.18 -10.65 4.87
N LEU A 229 -2.22 -10.11 4.11
CA LEU A 229 -1.75 -8.73 4.29
C LEU A 229 -2.78 -7.69 3.81
N ARG A 230 -3.60 -8.00 2.80
CA ARG A 230 -4.74 -7.17 2.39
C ARG A 230 -5.73 -6.98 3.55
N ILE A 231 -6.12 -8.08 4.19
CA ILE A 231 -7.04 -8.05 5.35
C ILE A 231 -6.42 -7.25 6.51
N ALA A 232 -5.11 -7.41 6.76
CA ALA A 232 -4.42 -6.66 7.79
C ALA A 232 -4.38 -5.15 7.49
N ALA A 233 -4.17 -4.76 6.24
CA ALA A 233 -4.17 -3.36 5.82
C ALA A 233 -5.56 -2.71 5.91
N GLU A 234 -6.62 -3.45 5.57
CA GLU A 234 -8.01 -3.00 5.74
C GLU A 234 -8.34 -2.77 7.23
N GLY A 235 -7.98 -3.70 8.10
CA GLY A 235 -8.18 -3.54 9.55
C GLY A 235 -7.38 -2.37 10.14
N ALA A 236 -6.16 -2.15 9.66
CA ALA A 236 -5.35 -0.99 10.05
C ALA A 236 -5.97 0.34 9.58
N LEU A 237 -6.57 0.38 8.38
CA LEU A 237 -7.27 1.57 7.88
C LEU A 237 -8.48 1.91 8.75
N GLU A 238 -9.28 0.91 9.11
CA GLU A 238 -10.44 1.11 9.99
C GLU A 238 -10.01 1.62 11.38
N ALA A 239 -8.95 1.03 11.96
CA ALA A 239 -8.41 1.47 13.24
C ALA A 239 -7.84 2.90 13.18
N ALA A 240 -7.14 3.28 12.11
CA ALA A 240 -6.60 4.62 11.91
C ALA A 240 -7.72 5.66 11.76
N GLN A 241 -8.79 5.33 11.02
CA GLN A 241 -9.95 6.22 10.88
C GLN A 241 -10.65 6.44 12.23
N ALA A 242 -10.90 5.38 12.99
CA ALA A 242 -11.51 5.49 14.32
C ALA A 242 -10.67 6.35 15.28
N ALA A 243 -9.35 6.21 15.25
CA ALA A 243 -8.46 7.04 16.06
C ALA A 243 -8.43 8.52 15.61
N ALA A 244 -8.49 8.77 14.31
CA ALA A 244 -8.59 10.14 13.77
C ALA A 244 -9.91 10.81 14.16
N ASP A 245 -11.02 10.09 14.10
CA ASP A 245 -12.33 10.59 14.52
C ASP A 245 -12.37 10.87 16.04
N ALA A 246 -11.74 10.00 16.85
CA ALA A 246 -11.61 10.22 18.30
C ALA A 246 -10.77 11.48 18.62
N ALA A 247 -9.66 11.68 17.91
CA ALA A 247 -8.83 12.87 18.09
C ALA A 247 -9.56 14.16 17.69
N ALA A 248 -10.30 14.12 16.57
CA ALA A 248 -11.13 15.26 16.15
C ALA A 248 -12.25 15.57 17.16
N GLY A 249 -12.89 14.53 17.71
CA GLY A 249 -13.90 14.65 18.76
C GLY A 249 -13.35 15.27 20.04
N ALA A 250 -12.19 14.80 20.51
CA ALA A 250 -11.52 15.33 21.72
C ALA A 250 -11.11 16.79 21.54
N LEU A 251 -10.62 17.16 20.35
CA LEU A 251 -10.27 18.55 20.05
C LEU A 251 -11.51 19.44 20.08
N ALA A 252 -12.59 19.03 19.41
CA ALA A 252 -13.86 19.79 19.39
C ALA A 252 -14.46 19.96 20.80
N GLU A 253 -14.43 18.93 21.63
CA GLU A 253 -14.85 19.00 23.03
C GLU A 253 -13.97 19.97 23.83
N SER A 254 -12.65 19.87 23.68
CA SER A 254 -11.70 20.76 24.34
C SER A 254 -11.93 22.22 23.95
N GLU A 255 -12.14 22.55 22.69
CA GLU A 255 -12.43 23.89 22.19
C GLU A 255 -13.76 24.42 22.76
N ALA A 256 -14.81 23.61 22.72
CA ALA A 256 -16.12 24.00 23.23
C ALA A 256 -16.10 24.26 24.75
N LYS A 257 -15.44 23.37 25.52
CA LYS A 257 -15.43 23.44 26.98
C LYS A 257 -14.41 24.41 27.56
N SER A 258 -13.27 24.62 26.90
CA SER A 258 -12.24 25.53 27.40
C SER A 258 -12.74 26.97 27.55
N VAL A 259 -13.57 27.43 26.63
CA VAL A 259 -14.18 28.78 26.69
C VAL A 259 -15.14 28.89 27.86
N GLU A 260 -15.95 27.87 28.11
CA GLU A 260 -16.89 27.83 29.23
C GLU A 260 -16.15 27.80 30.58
N LEU A 261 -15.17 26.90 30.72
CA LEU A 261 -14.37 26.75 31.93
C LEU A 261 -13.52 27.99 32.23
N ALA A 262 -12.97 28.65 31.21
CA ALA A 262 -12.27 29.93 31.37
C ALA A 262 -13.18 31.02 31.89
N ALA A 263 -14.43 31.12 31.40
CA ALA A 263 -15.40 32.06 31.90
C ALA A 263 -15.83 31.78 33.36
N GLN A 264 -15.99 30.51 33.73
CA GLN A 264 -16.27 30.05 35.09
C GLN A 264 -15.12 30.39 36.04
N LEU A 265 -13.87 30.17 35.59
CA LEU A 265 -12.67 30.47 36.34
C LEU A 265 -12.55 31.98 36.63
N ALA A 266 -12.75 32.81 35.58
CA ALA A 266 -12.73 34.27 35.72
C ALA A 266 -13.82 34.75 36.69
N PHE A 267 -15.02 34.18 36.67
CA PHE A 267 -16.08 34.50 37.61
C PHE A 267 -15.71 34.22 39.08
N LEU A 268 -15.02 33.11 39.34
CA LEU A 268 -14.59 32.78 40.71
C LEU A 268 -13.43 33.63 41.18
N GLN A 269 -12.54 34.05 40.29
CA GLN A 269 -11.34 34.84 40.62
C GLN A 269 -11.61 36.33 40.72
N ASP A 270 -12.61 36.86 39.99
CA ASP A 270 -12.92 38.28 39.98
C ASP A 270 -14.30 38.54 40.63
N ALA A 271 -14.26 39.23 41.79
CA ALA A 271 -15.45 39.49 42.58
C ALA A 271 -16.36 40.61 42.01
N GLU A 272 -15.88 41.43 41.07
CA GLU A 272 -16.61 42.60 40.56
C GLU A 272 -17.08 42.52 39.11
N ALA A 273 -16.54 41.66 38.25
CA ALA A 273 -16.63 41.84 36.78
C ALA A 273 -17.73 41.06 36.07
N THR A 274 -18.33 40.01 36.65
CA THR A 274 -19.31 39.19 35.89
C THR A 274 -20.62 39.00 36.65
N THR A 275 -21.64 39.75 36.24
CA THR A 275 -23.02 39.45 36.64
C THR A 275 -23.48 38.15 35.98
N SER A 276 -24.33 37.37 36.68
CA SER A 276 -24.95 36.13 36.14
C SER A 276 -25.65 36.36 34.78
N ALA A 277 -26.16 37.57 34.55
CA ALA A 277 -26.79 37.98 33.29
C ALA A 277 -25.77 38.02 32.12
N GLY A 278 -24.55 38.52 32.34
CA GLY A 278 -23.49 38.53 31.31
C GLY A 278 -23.00 37.15 30.93
N TYR A 279 -22.87 36.24 31.90
CA TYR A 279 -22.52 34.85 31.65
C TYR A 279 -23.62 34.12 30.86
N GLN A 280 -24.89 34.24 31.28
CA GLN A 280 -26.02 33.64 30.57
C GLN A 280 -26.15 34.18 29.14
N ALA A 281 -25.95 35.50 28.95
CA ALA A 281 -25.91 36.08 27.61
C ALA A 281 -24.77 35.47 26.75
N GLY A 282 -23.59 35.25 27.32
CA GLY A 282 -22.48 34.57 26.65
C GLY A 282 -22.76 33.12 26.33
N VAL A 283 -23.44 32.36 27.20
CA VAL A 283 -23.87 30.98 26.94
C VAL A 283 -24.88 30.91 25.79
N VAL A 284 -25.90 31.81 25.84
CA VAL A 284 -26.92 31.89 24.78
C VAL A 284 -26.29 32.27 23.44
N GLU A 285 -25.35 33.22 23.43
CA GLU A 285 -24.69 33.66 22.21
C GLU A 285 -23.81 32.56 21.62
N ARG A 286 -23.08 31.79 22.45
CA ARG A 286 -22.30 30.63 21.98
C ARG A 286 -23.21 29.52 21.42
N ALA A 287 -24.31 29.25 22.11
CA ALA A 287 -25.30 28.27 21.60
C ALA A 287 -25.91 28.73 20.26
N ARG A 288 -26.11 30.03 20.06
CA ARG A 288 -26.56 30.60 18.78
C ARG A 288 -25.51 30.42 17.69
N ILE A 289 -24.24 30.75 17.97
CA ILE A 289 -23.14 30.62 17.03
C ILE A 289 -22.93 29.14 16.63
N GLU A 290 -23.00 28.22 17.60
CA GLU A 290 -22.91 26.79 17.34
C GLU A 290 -24.08 26.27 16.51
N ALA A 291 -25.31 26.72 16.82
CA ALA A 291 -26.49 26.38 16.02
C ALA A 291 -26.37 26.91 14.58
N GLU A 292 -25.84 28.11 14.40
CA GLU A 292 -25.58 28.69 13.08
C GLU A 292 -24.50 27.94 12.34
N ARG A 293 -23.44 27.44 13.01
CA ARG A 293 -22.39 26.63 12.44
C ARG A 293 -22.96 25.28 11.96
N VAL A 294 -23.70 24.59 12.82
CA VAL A 294 -24.37 23.30 12.49
C VAL A 294 -25.35 23.47 11.33
N GLU A 295 -26.11 24.56 11.32
CA GLU A 295 -27.03 24.85 10.22
C GLU A 295 -26.30 25.19 8.92
N ALA A 296 -25.21 25.94 8.98
CA ALA A 296 -24.36 26.23 7.83
C ALA A 296 -23.74 24.95 7.24
N GLU A 297 -23.28 24.03 8.12
CA GLU A 297 -22.80 22.72 7.70
C GLU A 297 -23.92 21.87 7.06
N ARG A 298 -25.14 21.89 7.64
CA ARG A 298 -26.28 21.20 7.06
C ARG A 298 -26.61 21.73 5.67
N VAL A 299 -26.70 23.05 5.53
CA VAL A 299 -26.97 23.73 4.25
C VAL A 299 -25.86 23.42 3.24
N ALA A 300 -24.59 23.45 3.67
CA ALA A 300 -23.47 23.09 2.80
C ALA A 300 -23.53 21.63 2.32
N ARG A 301 -23.89 20.69 3.22
CA ARG A 301 -24.12 19.27 2.85
C ARG A 301 -25.29 19.11 1.88
N GLU A 302 -26.39 19.80 2.11
CA GLU A 302 -27.57 19.76 1.22
C GLU A 302 -27.25 20.37 -0.15
N ALA A 303 -26.53 21.50 -0.18
CA ALA A 303 -26.06 22.13 -1.43
C ALA A 303 -25.08 21.20 -2.19
N ALA A 304 -24.15 20.55 -1.50
CA ALA A 304 -23.25 19.59 -2.09
C ALA A 304 -24.00 18.36 -2.64
N ALA A 305 -25.00 17.87 -1.90
CA ALA A 305 -25.86 16.76 -2.35
C ALA A 305 -26.75 17.17 -3.55
N ALA A 306 -27.25 18.41 -3.59
CA ALA A 306 -28.01 18.96 -4.72
C ALA A 306 -27.13 19.12 -5.95
N ALA A 307 -25.89 19.63 -5.79
CA ALA A 307 -24.93 19.75 -6.84
C ALA A 307 -24.52 18.38 -7.41
N ALA A 308 -24.32 17.37 -6.54
CA ALA A 308 -24.04 16.00 -6.96
C ALA A 308 -25.20 15.38 -7.74
N ARG A 309 -26.45 15.61 -7.33
CA ARG A 309 -27.65 15.17 -8.06
C ARG A 309 -27.79 15.87 -9.41
N ALA A 310 -27.50 17.18 -9.48
CA ALA A 310 -27.52 17.95 -10.71
C ALA A 310 -26.43 17.48 -11.68
N ALA A 311 -25.22 17.19 -11.18
CA ALA A 311 -24.13 16.64 -11.97
C ALA A 311 -24.47 15.22 -12.49
N ALA A 312 -25.08 14.37 -11.67
CA ALA A 312 -25.54 13.05 -12.08
C ALA A 312 -26.66 13.12 -13.13
N ALA A 313 -27.60 14.08 -12.99
CA ALA A 313 -28.66 14.31 -13.99
C ALA A 313 -28.10 14.86 -15.31
N ALA A 314 -27.11 15.77 -15.26
CA ALA A 314 -26.40 16.28 -16.44
C ALA A 314 -25.59 15.17 -17.15
N ALA A 315 -24.95 14.29 -16.39
CA ALA A 315 -24.24 13.13 -16.93
C ALA A 315 -25.19 12.10 -17.56
N ALA A 316 -26.38 11.93 -17.02
CA ALA A 316 -27.44 11.08 -17.60
C ALA A 316 -28.04 11.69 -18.89
N ALA A 317 -28.20 13.02 -18.96
CA ALA A 317 -28.69 13.75 -20.14
C ALA A 317 -27.64 13.84 -21.25
N ALA A 318 -26.35 13.76 -20.94
CA ALA A 318 -25.23 13.81 -21.88
C ALA A 318 -24.88 12.47 -22.56
N ARG A 319 -25.71 11.40 -22.38
CA ARG A 319 -25.54 10.16 -23.16
C ARG A 319 -25.89 10.41 -24.63
N PRO A 320 -24.92 10.47 -25.56
CA PRO A 320 -25.22 10.57 -26.96
C PRO A 320 -25.75 9.23 -27.47
N SER A 321 -26.94 9.26 -28.02
CA SER A 321 -27.38 8.25 -28.99
C SER A 321 -26.42 8.26 -30.18
N GLY A 322 -25.88 7.14 -30.52
CA GLY A 322 -24.83 6.81 -31.44
C GLY A 322 -24.65 7.69 -32.69
N GLY A 323 -23.39 7.92 -33.02
CA GLY A 323 -22.97 8.52 -34.30
C GLY A 323 -21.45 8.54 -34.36
N SER A 324 -20.88 7.63 -35.15
CA SER A 324 -19.47 7.59 -35.55
C SER A 324 -19.05 8.89 -36.24
N SER A 325 -17.88 9.41 -35.85
CA SER A 325 -16.90 9.91 -36.84
C SER A 325 -15.55 10.21 -36.19
N SER A 326 -14.55 9.63 -36.78
CA SER A 326 -13.12 9.79 -36.61
C SER A 326 -12.64 11.19 -36.98
N SER A 327 -11.74 11.78 -36.19
CA SER A 327 -10.59 12.48 -36.79
C SER A 327 -9.49 12.68 -35.74
N GLY A 328 -8.28 12.27 -36.09
CA GLY A 328 -7.08 12.40 -35.32
C GLY A 328 -6.57 13.84 -35.26
N GLY A 329 -5.91 14.17 -34.19
CA GLY A 329 -5.17 15.42 -34.00
C GLY A 329 -4.18 15.22 -32.90
N SER A 330 -2.93 14.92 -33.25
CA SER A 330 -1.79 14.98 -32.35
C SER A 330 -1.56 16.42 -31.95
N SER A 331 -1.73 16.77 -30.68
CA SER A 331 -1.24 18.02 -30.13
C SER A 331 -0.30 17.74 -28.97
N ALA A 332 0.91 18.29 -29.11
CA ALA A 332 1.98 18.31 -28.11
C ALA A 332 1.47 18.79 -26.75
N GLY A 333 1.93 18.11 -25.67
CA GLY A 333 1.49 18.32 -24.31
C GLY A 333 1.69 19.74 -23.80
N ALA A 334 0.59 20.46 -23.69
CA ALA A 334 0.50 21.60 -22.79
C ALA A 334 0.19 21.06 -21.41
N SER A 335 0.99 21.49 -20.39
CA SER A 335 0.69 21.21 -18.99
C SER A 335 -0.69 21.73 -18.63
N LEU A 336 -1.57 20.83 -18.16
CA LEU A 336 -2.93 21.19 -17.78
C LEU A 336 -2.92 21.78 -16.36
N GLY A 337 -3.59 22.93 -16.17
CA GLY A 337 -3.71 23.55 -14.84
C GLY A 337 -4.52 22.69 -13.86
N GLY A 338 -4.23 22.82 -12.54
CA GLY A 338 -5.00 22.16 -11.49
C GLY A 338 -6.48 22.52 -11.57
N GLY A 339 -7.35 21.53 -11.29
CA GLY A 339 -8.79 21.66 -11.45
C GLY A 339 -9.31 21.50 -12.90
N TYR A 340 -8.44 21.38 -13.90
CA TYR A 340 -8.86 21.02 -15.25
C TYR A 340 -9.53 19.63 -15.26
N THR A 341 -10.73 19.56 -15.80
CA THR A 341 -11.49 18.32 -15.92
C THR A 341 -11.53 17.85 -17.36
N SER A 342 -11.11 16.61 -17.60
CA SER A 342 -11.22 15.98 -18.90
C SER A 342 -12.66 15.51 -19.16
N GLY A 343 -13.03 15.31 -20.44
CA GLY A 343 -14.32 14.73 -20.78
C GLY A 343 -14.53 13.28 -20.29
N SER A 344 -13.51 12.64 -19.72
CA SER A 344 -13.56 11.31 -19.15
C SER A 344 -14.03 11.25 -17.67
N GLY A 345 -14.35 12.40 -17.06
CA GLY A 345 -14.71 12.50 -15.64
C GLY A 345 -13.50 12.52 -14.69
N TRP A 346 -12.30 12.76 -15.22
CA TRP A 346 -11.06 12.92 -14.45
C TRP A 346 -10.50 14.34 -14.60
N GLY A 347 -9.81 14.80 -13.57
CA GLY A 347 -9.22 16.14 -13.53
C GLY A 347 -7.84 16.15 -12.92
N VAL A 348 -7.07 17.20 -13.19
CA VAL A 348 -5.73 17.41 -12.65
C VAL A 348 -5.85 17.84 -11.17
N PRO A 349 -5.24 17.10 -10.21
CA PRO A 349 -5.44 17.34 -8.78
C PRO A 349 -4.81 18.64 -8.28
N ALA A 350 -3.74 19.12 -8.91
CA ALA A 350 -3.10 20.38 -8.58
C ALA A 350 -2.26 20.90 -9.75
N SER A 351 -2.05 22.22 -9.80
CA SER A 351 -1.08 22.82 -10.71
C SER A 351 0.33 22.67 -10.15
N GLY A 352 1.25 22.20 -10.95
CA GLY A 352 2.66 22.08 -10.56
C GLY A 352 3.39 21.06 -11.42
N ARG A 353 4.71 21.24 -11.60
CA ARG A 353 5.55 20.25 -12.28
C ARG A 353 5.75 19.03 -11.40
N ILE A 354 5.98 17.89 -12.00
CA ILE A 354 6.38 16.68 -11.27
C ILE A 354 7.78 16.92 -10.66
N THR A 355 7.89 16.81 -9.34
CA THR A 355 9.14 16.95 -8.57
C THR A 355 9.65 15.63 -8.02
N GLY A 356 8.77 14.63 -7.88
CA GLY A 356 9.09 13.27 -7.48
C GLY A 356 8.21 12.25 -8.23
N GLY A 357 8.83 11.24 -8.84
CA GLY A 357 8.12 10.17 -9.56
C GLY A 357 7.86 8.95 -8.67
N TYR A 358 6.94 8.10 -9.12
CA TYR A 358 6.66 6.80 -8.53
C TYR A 358 7.86 5.85 -8.71
N GLY A 359 8.28 5.16 -7.65
CA GLY A 359 9.34 4.15 -7.73
C GLY A 359 10.37 4.21 -6.60
N PRO A 360 11.46 3.43 -6.70
CA PRO A 360 12.55 3.44 -5.71
C PRO A 360 13.16 4.84 -5.57
N ARG A 361 13.39 5.28 -4.31
CA ARG A 361 14.06 6.54 -4.01
C ARG A 361 14.91 6.45 -2.74
N SER A 362 15.78 7.43 -2.51
CA SER A 362 16.44 7.61 -1.22
C SER A 362 15.43 8.00 -0.15
N VAL A 363 15.68 7.58 1.09
CA VAL A 363 14.88 7.99 2.25
C VAL A 363 14.95 9.51 2.43
N ILE A 364 13.81 10.14 2.58
CA ILE A 364 13.67 11.58 2.83
C ILE A 364 13.13 11.77 4.25
N CYS A 365 13.79 12.60 5.05
CA CYS A 365 13.34 12.94 6.40
C CYS A 365 12.93 14.42 6.45
N GLY A 366 11.76 14.71 7.04
CA GLY A 366 11.22 16.05 7.26
C GLY A 366 10.10 15.99 8.28
N GLY A 367 9.77 17.12 8.91
CA GLY A 367 8.65 17.22 9.88
C GLY A 367 8.69 16.25 11.06
N GLY A 368 9.88 15.72 11.41
CA GLY A 368 10.04 14.72 12.48
C GLY A 368 9.80 13.26 12.04
N SER A 369 9.56 13.00 10.76
CA SER A 369 9.30 11.68 10.18
C SER A 369 10.22 11.43 8.99
N CYS A 370 10.43 10.14 8.63
CA CYS A 370 11.21 9.75 7.45
C CYS A 370 10.35 8.86 6.53
N SER A 371 10.42 9.12 5.22
CA SER A 371 9.77 8.27 4.21
C SER A 371 10.51 6.94 4.04
N GLY A 372 9.83 5.94 3.47
CA GLY A 372 10.45 4.69 3.02
C GLY A 372 11.40 4.86 1.81
N GLY A 373 12.07 3.78 1.44
CA GLY A 373 12.95 3.70 0.27
C GLY A 373 12.21 3.57 -1.07
N TYR A 374 10.89 3.61 -1.06
CA TYR A 374 10.04 3.55 -2.24
C TYR A 374 9.01 4.68 -2.23
N HIS A 375 8.80 5.34 -3.35
CA HIS A 375 7.82 6.42 -3.52
C HIS A 375 6.56 5.88 -4.18
N TYR A 376 5.49 5.81 -3.42
CA TYR A 376 4.22 5.23 -3.89
C TYR A 376 3.28 6.25 -4.55
N GLY A 377 3.71 7.48 -4.70
CA GLY A 377 2.94 8.56 -5.31
C GLY A 377 3.71 9.32 -6.38
N THR A 378 3.13 10.43 -6.80
CA THR A 378 3.74 11.43 -7.68
C THR A 378 3.68 12.77 -6.97
N ASP A 379 4.85 13.40 -6.76
CA ASP A 379 4.93 14.70 -6.12
C ASP A 379 4.76 15.82 -7.16
N LEU A 380 3.79 16.70 -6.91
CA LEU A 380 3.53 17.90 -7.71
C LEU A 380 3.99 19.13 -6.92
N GLY A 381 5.00 19.83 -7.40
CA GLY A 381 5.55 21.05 -6.79
C GLY A 381 4.58 22.22 -6.97
N THR A 382 3.66 22.38 -6.01
CA THR A 382 2.54 23.34 -6.08
C THR A 382 2.84 24.69 -5.46
N GLY A 383 3.78 24.78 -4.52
CA GLY A 383 3.88 25.88 -3.57
C GLY A 383 2.90 25.74 -2.40
N CYS A 384 3.11 26.55 -1.33
CA CYS A 384 2.27 26.47 -0.13
C CYS A 384 0.89 27.07 -0.37
N TYR A 385 -0.11 26.50 0.27
CA TYR A 385 -1.52 26.94 0.22
C TYR A 385 -2.16 26.89 -1.19
N ALA A 386 -1.52 26.23 -2.15
CA ALA A 386 -2.12 26.04 -3.46
C ALA A 386 -3.33 25.09 -3.37
N PRO A 387 -4.41 25.34 -4.11
CA PRO A 387 -5.59 24.49 -4.05
C PRO A 387 -5.33 23.08 -4.58
N ILE A 388 -5.89 22.10 -3.87
CA ILE A 388 -5.92 20.68 -4.23
C ILE A 388 -7.34 20.31 -4.60
N TYR A 389 -7.51 19.64 -5.72
CA TYR A 389 -8.81 19.28 -6.28
C TYR A 389 -8.99 17.77 -6.34
N ALA A 390 -10.22 17.30 -6.15
CA ALA A 390 -10.58 15.91 -6.36
C ALA A 390 -10.33 15.51 -7.84
N ALA A 391 -9.51 14.50 -8.04
CA ALA A 391 -9.14 14.01 -9.38
C ALA A 391 -10.32 13.36 -10.10
N SER A 392 -11.32 12.86 -9.38
CA SER A 392 -12.60 12.39 -9.91
C SER A 392 -13.69 12.51 -8.85
N GLY A 393 -14.96 12.34 -9.24
CA GLY A 393 -16.06 12.26 -8.29
C GLY A 393 -15.98 10.99 -7.46
N GLY A 394 -16.40 11.02 -6.18
CA GLY A 394 -16.36 9.87 -5.30
C GLY A 394 -16.73 10.17 -3.86
N THR A 395 -16.47 9.20 -2.99
CA THR A 395 -16.70 9.31 -1.54
C THR A 395 -15.38 9.45 -0.82
N VAL A 396 -15.25 10.43 0.05
CA VAL A 396 -14.08 10.58 0.95
C VAL A 396 -14.08 9.40 1.93
N THR A 397 -13.06 8.58 1.89
CA THR A 397 -12.90 7.43 2.81
C THR A 397 -11.98 7.74 3.98
N TYR A 398 -11.14 8.77 3.85
CA TYR A 398 -10.28 9.25 4.92
C TYR A 398 -10.07 10.77 4.80
N ALA A 399 -10.08 11.48 5.93
CA ALA A 399 -9.75 12.88 6.02
C ALA A 399 -9.18 13.16 7.42
N GLY A 400 -7.88 13.44 7.54
CA GLY A 400 -7.23 13.67 8.84
C GLY A 400 -5.72 13.49 8.76
N ARG A 401 -5.06 13.46 9.93
CA ARG A 401 -3.62 13.28 10.04
C ARG A 401 -3.27 11.79 9.95
N LEU A 402 -2.29 11.43 9.12
CA LEU A 402 -1.93 10.05 8.84
C LEU A 402 -0.41 9.91 8.69
N GLY A 403 0.29 9.42 9.72
CA GLY A 403 1.70 9.04 9.70
C GLY A 403 2.62 10.00 8.94
N THR A 404 3.42 9.47 8.04
CA THR A 404 4.35 10.23 7.20
C THR A 404 3.66 11.10 6.15
N TYR A 405 2.40 10.83 5.80
CA TYR A 405 1.60 11.67 4.91
C TYR A 405 1.25 13.05 5.50
N GLY A 406 1.34 13.22 6.83
CA GLY A 406 0.82 14.40 7.48
C GLY A 406 -0.71 14.48 7.38
N ASN A 407 -1.28 15.63 7.04
CA ASN A 407 -2.70 15.73 6.74
C ASN A 407 -3.00 15.12 5.39
N PHE A 408 -3.95 14.19 5.36
CA PHE A 408 -4.22 13.30 4.23
C PHE A 408 -5.73 13.22 3.94
N VAL A 409 -6.06 13.18 2.66
CA VAL A 409 -7.42 12.87 2.17
C VAL A 409 -7.33 11.68 1.23
N LYS A 410 -8.25 10.71 1.37
CA LYS A 410 -8.43 9.59 0.43
C LYS A 410 -9.85 9.59 -0.09
N ILE A 411 -10.01 9.42 -1.40
CA ILE A 411 -11.30 9.40 -2.08
C ILE A 411 -11.43 8.07 -2.82
N ASP A 412 -12.52 7.36 -2.57
CA ASP A 412 -12.93 6.20 -3.34
C ASP A 412 -13.83 6.64 -4.51
N HIS A 413 -13.44 6.27 -5.72
CA HIS A 413 -14.15 6.59 -6.96
C HIS A 413 -15.03 5.44 -7.47
N GLY A 414 -15.05 4.32 -6.73
CA GLY A 414 -15.69 3.08 -7.14
C GLY A 414 -14.85 2.26 -8.12
N ASN A 415 -15.32 1.04 -8.43
CA ASN A 415 -14.67 0.09 -9.34
C ASN A 415 -13.19 -0.19 -8.98
N GLY A 416 -12.88 -0.24 -7.67
CA GLY A 416 -11.53 -0.50 -7.16
C GLY A 416 -10.54 0.66 -7.32
N VAL A 417 -11.00 1.85 -7.70
CA VAL A 417 -10.12 3.01 -7.91
C VAL A 417 -10.26 4.00 -6.77
N SER A 418 -9.14 4.38 -6.15
CA SER A 418 -9.09 5.45 -5.16
C SER A 418 -7.92 6.40 -5.45
N THR A 419 -8.00 7.64 -4.93
CA THR A 419 -6.90 8.61 -4.96
C THR A 419 -6.58 9.12 -3.57
N GLY A 420 -5.30 9.41 -3.32
CA GLY A 420 -4.79 9.94 -2.06
C GLY A 420 -4.08 11.28 -2.28
N TYR A 421 -4.23 12.17 -1.30
CA TYR A 421 -3.71 13.54 -1.31
C TYR A 421 -3.04 13.84 0.02
N ALA A 422 -1.72 14.02 0.04
CA ALA A 422 -0.94 14.18 1.25
C ALA A 422 -0.22 15.52 1.36
N HIS A 423 0.45 15.71 2.50
CA HIS A 423 1.20 16.89 2.89
C HIS A 423 0.37 18.18 2.91
N ILE A 424 -0.94 18.04 3.14
CA ILE A 424 -1.89 19.15 3.25
C ILE A 424 -1.49 20.05 4.43
N VAL A 425 -1.63 21.37 4.30
CA VAL A 425 -1.33 22.31 5.38
C VAL A 425 -2.28 22.13 6.58
N ASP A 426 -1.83 22.46 7.77
CA ASP A 426 -2.69 22.43 8.97
C ASP A 426 -3.90 23.34 8.79
N GLY A 427 -5.09 22.83 9.10
CA GLY A 427 -6.37 23.51 8.83
C GLY A 427 -6.77 23.57 7.35
N GLY A 428 -5.99 22.95 6.45
CA GLY A 428 -6.22 22.99 5.00
C GLY A 428 -7.00 21.83 4.43
N VAL A 429 -7.62 20.97 5.23
CA VAL A 429 -8.54 19.91 4.80
C VAL A 429 -9.97 20.47 4.79
N PHE A 430 -10.64 20.44 3.67
CA PHE A 430 -11.98 21.07 3.47
C PHE A 430 -13.11 20.05 3.32
N VAL A 431 -12.82 18.77 3.51
CA VAL A 431 -13.78 17.66 3.36
C VAL A 431 -13.68 16.74 4.58
N SER A 432 -14.74 15.95 4.80
CA SER A 432 -14.81 14.97 5.90
C SER A 432 -15.03 13.56 5.37
N ALA A 433 -14.65 12.53 6.13
CA ALA A 433 -14.96 11.14 5.81
C ALA A 433 -16.48 10.94 5.62
N GLY A 434 -16.86 10.15 4.62
CA GLY A 434 -18.24 9.95 4.18
C GLY A 434 -18.78 11.03 3.25
N GLN A 435 -18.11 12.14 3.03
CA GLN A 435 -18.55 13.19 2.13
C GLN A 435 -18.42 12.78 0.67
N GLN A 436 -19.45 13.08 -0.13
CA GLN A 436 -19.41 12.97 -1.59
C GLN A 436 -18.72 14.20 -2.19
N VAL A 437 -17.81 13.99 -3.12
CA VAL A 437 -17.12 15.06 -3.85
C VAL A 437 -17.29 14.90 -5.36
N SER A 438 -17.23 16.01 -6.08
CA SER A 438 -17.26 16.04 -7.54
C SER A 438 -15.85 16.22 -8.10
N VAL A 439 -15.61 15.77 -9.33
CA VAL A 439 -14.36 16.05 -10.04
C VAL A 439 -14.07 17.54 -10.09
N GLY A 440 -12.83 17.94 -9.80
CA GLY A 440 -12.42 19.36 -9.76
C GLY A 440 -12.92 20.15 -8.55
N GLN A 441 -13.61 19.51 -7.62
CA GLN A 441 -13.95 20.16 -6.34
C GLN A 441 -12.68 20.44 -5.53
N ASN A 442 -12.53 21.65 -4.99
CA ASN A 442 -11.45 21.96 -4.07
C ASN A 442 -11.68 21.21 -2.75
N ILE A 443 -10.75 20.32 -2.39
CA ILE A 443 -10.84 19.43 -1.22
C ILE A 443 -9.82 19.79 -0.14
N ALA A 444 -8.74 20.51 -0.52
CA ALA A 444 -7.68 20.87 0.41
C ALA A 444 -6.77 21.99 -0.13
N SER A 445 -5.80 22.37 0.70
CA SER A 445 -4.68 23.25 0.32
C SER A 445 -3.34 22.57 0.61
N SER A 446 -2.40 22.66 -0.34
CA SER A 446 -1.08 22.05 -0.25
C SER A 446 -0.23 22.67 0.87
N GLY A 447 0.62 21.86 1.46
CA GLY A 447 1.53 22.24 2.53
C GLY A 447 2.77 21.37 2.57
N SER A 448 3.33 21.18 3.77
CA SER A 448 4.53 20.37 4.02
C SER A 448 4.41 19.65 5.37
N THR A 449 3.22 19.15 5.71
CA THR A 449 3.03 18.33 6.92
C THR A 449 3.53 16.90 6.68
N GLY A 450 3.86 16.16 7.76
CA GLY A 450 4.42 14.82 7.66
C GLY A 450 5.88 14.77 7.19
N ALA A 451 6.28 13.71 6.50
CA ALA A 451 7.65 13.51 5.99
C ALA A 451 7.89 14.30 4.69
N SER A 452 7.87 15.62 4.79
CA SER A 452 8.02 16.53 3.66
C SER A 452 9.06 17.61 3.95
N THR A 453 9.84 18.00 2.95
CA THR A 453 10.88 19.02 3.04
C THR A 453 10.50 20.35 2.40
N ALA A 454 9.41 20.39 1.62
CA ALA A 454 8.93 21.59 0.94
C ALA A 454 7.45 21.43 0.59
N CYS A 455 6.74 22.55 0.38
CA CYS A 455 5.34 22.50 -0.03
C CYS A 455 5.15 21.85 -1.40
N HIS A 456 4.36 20.79 -1.43
CA HIS A 456 3.98 20.05 -2.64
C HIS A 456 2.69 19.26 -2.36
N LEU A 457 2.07 18.73 -3.41
CA LEU A 457 1.07 17.69 -3.30
C LEU A 457 1.74 16.34 -3.59
N HIS A 458 1.75 15.43 -2.63
CA HIS A 458 1.99 14.01 -2.88
C HIS A 458 0.66 13.37 -3.28
N PHE A 459 0.58 12.91 -4.53
CA PHE A 459 -0.63 12.37 -5.13
C PHE A 459 -0.49 10.88 -5.42
N GLU A 460 -1.43 10.08 -4.92
CA GLU A 460 -1.48 8.63 -5.11
C GLU A 460 -2.70 8.19 -5.92
N VAL A 461 -2.52 7.13 -6.68
CA VAL A 461 -3.59 6.36 -7.31
C VAL A 461 -3.53 4.93 -6.81
N TRP A 462 -4.68 4.40 -6.46
CA TRP A 462 -4.85 3.06 -5.92
C TRP A 462 -5.77 2.27 -6.85
N LEU A 463 -5.35 1.06 -7.21
CA LEU A 463 -6.12 0.13 -8.04
C LEU A 463 -6.31 -1.16 -7.24
N ASP A 464 -7.55 -1.50 -6.93
CA ASP A 464 -7.92 -2.65 -6.11
C ASP A 464 -7.14 -2.73 -4.77
N GLY A 465 -6.95 -1.56 -4.15
CA GLY A 465 -6.24 -1.42 -2.88
C GLY A 465 -4.72 -1.37 -2.99
N VAL A 466 -4.13 -1.42 -4.18
CA VAL A 466 -2.68 -1.36 -4.43
C VAL A 466 -2.30 -0.01 -5.03
N ARG A 467 -1.25 0.61 -4.51
CA ARG A 467 -0.72 1.87 -5.04
C ARG A 467 -0.07 1.67 -6.40
N SER A 468 -0.43 2.50 -7.35
CA SER A 468 -0.01 2.44 -8.74
C SER A 468 0.56 3.76 -9.22
N ASN A 469 1.37 3.73 -10.28
CA ASN A 469 1.93 4.95 -10.86
C ASN A 469 0.83 5.86 -11.40
N ALA A 470 0.69 7.06 -10.81
CA ALA A 470 -0.35 8.03 -11.15
C ALA A 470 -0.16 8.62 -12.55
N VAL A 471 1.08 8.77 -13.03
CA VAL A 471 1.35 9.46 -14.32
C VAL A 471 0.69 8.76 -15.51
N PRO A 472 0.95 7.47 -15.79
CA PRO A 472 0.28 6.79 -16.91
C PRO A 472 -1.22 6.64 -16.67
N PHE A 473 -1.66 6.44 -15.43
CA PHE A 473 -3.07 6.31 -15.09
C PHE A 473 -3.87 7.57 -15.43
N MET A 474 -3.39 8.73 -15.03
CA MET A 474 -4.04 10.03 -15.27
C MET A 474 -3.93 10.46 -16.74
N SER A 475 -2.78 10.22 -17.37
CA SER A 475 -2.58 10.51 -18.80
C SER A 475 -3.56 9.73 -19.68
N ALA A 476 -3.80 8.44 -19.42
CA ALA A 476 -4.77 7.62 -20.14
C ALA A 476 -6.22 8.13 -20.00
N ARG A 477 -6.49 9.01 -19.03
CA ARG A 477 -7.79 9.63 -18.75
C ARG A 477 -7.86 11.09 -19.18
N GLY A 478 -6.84 11.59 -19.90
CA GLY A 478 -6.78 12.95 -20.39
C GLY A 478 -6.52 14.01 -19.32
N ALA A 479 -6.09 13.61 -18.13
CA ALA A 479 -5.73 14.48 -17.01
C ALA A 479 -4.21 14.39 -16.74
N THR A 480 -3.39 14.81 -17.71
CA THR A 480 -1.92 14.71 -17.63
C THR A 480 -1.38 15.55 -16.49
N LEU A 481 -0.52 14.92 -15.67
CA LEU A 481 0.16 15.56 -14.54
C LEU A 481 1.44 16.26 -14.98
N GLY A 482 1.73 17.43 -14.41
CA GLY A 482 2.99 18.17 -14.59
C GLY A 482 3.05 19.13 -15.75
#